data_27429dbe28b6f11fb6d6a77e80ccb55e
#
_entry.id   27429dbe28b6f11fb6d6a77e80ccb55e
#
_cell.length_a   1.000
_cell.length_b   1.000
_cell.length_c   1.000
_cell.angle_alpha   90.00
_cell.angle_beta   90.00
_cell.angle_gamma   90.00
#
_symmetry.space_group_name_H-M   'P 1'
#
loop_
_entity.id
_entity.type
_entity.pdbx_description
1 polymer ?
#
loop_
_entity_poly.entity_id
_entity_poly.type
_entity_poly.pdbx_seq_one_letter_code
_entity_poly.pdbx_strand_id
1 'polypeptide(L)'
;MKKERNNVNDTTTSNNKTMEYNNNVTKSIINQTATDIDNDTALEHEAYILVRKAEKKLKRKCCIYSLFHSKNERYIDSCDLYRKAAEKYKMCNQWRKAGLCYENCALIKIKMKESPSNFYKQSYACFSKIDIGYDSKKIFDKMNQFLEKEGQYFQIGKNNENLAIEKENKKKYDEAISFYLQAIKYYEKDGKHEPLITKLQIKLAELMMVHNHPDGPKKVPTMLENVGNSYLKKMITKYTAKDYFGKAILSSIYYSDNPSDGRKYFDKFKKIDKSFIESSIYTLCNDIIIAMENNDINSMKISIRKYKEICGVDEFLAFILAKLIEKMKSRCNIKESTGEDFTNDEDNSIQ
;
A
#
# COMPACT_ATOMS: atom_id res chain seq x y z
N MET A 1 -33.36 51.90 -53.19
CA MET A 1 -32.29 51.36 -54.07
C MET A 1 -30.94 51.83 -53.57
N LYS A 2 -30.12 50.95 -53.07
CA LYS A 2 -28.65 50.89 -53.03
C LYS A 2 -28.26 49.88 -51.98
N LYS A 3 -27.97 48.70 -52.46
CA LYS A 3 -26.71 47.94 -52.47
C LYS A 3 -26.30 47.39 -51.09
N GLU A 4 -26.74 46.19 -50.78
CA GLU A 4 -25.98 45.15 -50.07
C GLU A 4 -25.16 44.38 -51.11
N ARG A 5 -23.87 44.53 -51.05
CA ARG A 5 -22.84 43.60 -51.59
C ARG A 5 -21.54 43.94 -50.87
N ASN A 6 -21.09 42.99 -50.07
CA ASN A 6 -19.71 42.65 -49.77
C ASN A 6 -19.61 42.09 -48.33
N ASN A 7 -19.79 40.80 -48.17
CA ASN A 7 -19.27 40.07 -46.99
C ASN A 7 -19.24 38.57 -47.25
N VAL A 8 -18.73 38.10 -48.41
CA VAL A 8 -18.59 36.67 -48.72
C VAL A 8 -17.09 36.27 -48.89
N ASN A 9 -16.19 37.23 -49.05
CA ASN A 9 -14.77 36.92 -49.36
C ASN A 9 -13.87 36.80 -48.12
N ASP A 10 -14.27 37.20 -46.91
CA ASP A 10 -13.42 37.12 -45.71
C ASP A 10 -13.45 35.77 -44.97
N THR A 11 -14.53 35.01 -45.14
CA THR A 11 -14.67 33.69 -44.45
C THR A 11 -13.92 32.59 -45.16
N THR A 12 -13.73 32.68 -46.48
CA THR A 12 -12.98 31.66 -47.30
C THR A 12 -11.48 31.78 -47.11
N THR A 13 -10.92 32.98 -46.92
CA THR A 13 -9.50 33.21 -46.66
C THR A 13 -9.09 32.81 -45.25
N SER A 14 -9.96 32.99 -44.25
CA SER A 14 -9.72 32.54 -42.87
C SER A 14 -9.71 31.00 -42.74
N ASN A 15 -10.66 30.34 -43.38
CA ASN A 15 -10.74 28.87 -43.38
C ASN A 15 -9.56 28.19 -44.09
N ASN A 16 -9.05 28.78 -45.18
CA ASN A 16 -7.87 28.26 -45.87
C ASN A 16 -6.59 28.40 -45.06
N LYS A 17 -6.40 29.52 -44.32
CA LYS A 17 -5.24 29.71 -43.44
C LYS A 17 -5.28 28.76 -42.22
N THR A 18 -6.45 28.47 -41.69
CA THR A 18 -6.61 27.53 -40.59
C THR A 18 -6.37 26.07 -41.03
N MET A 19 -6.80 25.70 -42.24
CA MET A 19 -6.49 24.40 -42.84
C MET A 19 -5.00 24.23 -43.17
N GLU A 20 -4.33 25.25 -43.70
CA GLU A 20 -2.87 25.20 -43.92
C GLU A 20 -2.06 25.11 -42.66
N TYR A 21 -2.45 25.84 -41.58
CA TYR A 21 -1.82 25.76 -40.27
C TYR A 21 -1.97 24.35 -39.66
N ASN A 22 -3.18 23.78 -39.69
CA ASN A 22 -3.44 22.43 -39.19
C ASN A 22 -2.68 21.35 -39.99
N ASN A 23 -2.58 21.49 -41.31
CA ASN A 23 -1.81 20.58 -42.17
C ASN A 23 -0.29 20.67 -41.88
N ASN A 24 0.23 21.85 -41.59
CA ASN A 24 1.65 22.02 -41.24
C ASN A 24 1.97 21.47 -39.86
N VAL A 25 1.08 21.65 -38.85
CA VAL A 25 1.20 21.04 -37.50
C VAL A 25 1.14 19.51 -37.63
N THR A 26 0.21 18.98 -38.38
CA THR A 26 0.09 17.52 -38.58
C THR A 26 1.32 16.93 -39.30
N LYS A 27 1.85 17.59 -40.33
CA LYS A 27 3.10 17.19 -40.99
C LYS A 27 4.32 17.27 -40.03
N SER A 28 4.42 18.29 -39.21
CA SER A 28 5.50 18.39 -38.24
C SER A 28 5.45 17.29 -37.20
N ILE A 29 4.26 16.94 -36.68
CA ILE A 29 4.04 15.82 -35.78
C ILE A 29 4.41 14.48 -36.41
N ILE A 30 3.96 14.23 -37.66
CA ILE A 30 4.28 12.99 -38.39
C ILE A 30 5.80 12.87 -38.64
N ASN A 31 6.48 13.95 -39.02
CA ASN A 31 7.91 13.93 -39.21
C ASN A 31 8.68 13.73 -37.89
N GLN A 32 8.21 14.32 -36.79
CA GLN A 32 8.80 14.15 -35.47
C GLN A 32 8.64 12.71 -34.97
N THR A 33 7.44 12.11 -35.14
CA THR A 33 7.21 10.70 -34.82
C THR A 33 8.03 9.74 -35.67
N ALA A 34 8.24 10.02 -36.96
CA ALA A 34 9.09 9.20 -37.85
C ALA A 34 10.57 9.25 -37.41
N THR A 35 11.10 10.42 -37.09
CA THR A 35 12.48 10.56 -36.58
C THR A 35 12.66 9.90 -35.20
N ASP A 36 11.64 9.95 -34.33
CA ASP A 36 11.68 9.29 -33.02
C ASP A 36 11.67 7.76 -33.17
N ILE A 37 10.89 7.21 -34.12
CA ILE A 37 10.88 5.76 -34.42
C ILE A 37 12.24 5.30 -34.96
N ASP A 38 12.88 6.07 -35.83
CA ASP A 38 14.20 5.72 -36.38
C ASP A 38 15.27 5.78 -35.28
N ASN A 39 15.20 6.76 -34.36
CA ASN A 39 16.09 6.87 -33.21
C ASN A 39 15.89 5.71 -32.24
N ASP A 40 14.66 5.31 -31.93
CA ASP A 40 14.35 4.19 -31.04
C ASP A 40 14.87 2.87 -31.60
N THR A 41 14.76 2.63 -32.90
CA THR A 41 15.30 1.43 -33.55
C THR A 41 16.83 1.41 -33.54
N ALA A 42 17.48 2.54 -33.74
CA ALA A 42 18.93 2.67 -33.64
C ALA A 42 19.43 2.39 -32.22
N LEU A 43 18.78 2.98 -31.20
CA LEU A 43 19.11 2.77 -29.78
C LEU A 43 18.91 1.31 -29.37
N GLU A 44 17.84 0.67 -29.84
CA GLU A 44 17.58 -0.75 -29.57
C GLU A 44 18.66 -1.64 -30.16
N HIS A 45 19.09 -1.36 -31.40
CA HIS A 45 20.16 -2.10 -32.06
C HIS A 45 21.51 -1.91 -31.34
N GLU A 46 21.85 -0.69 -30.93
CA GLU A 46 23.06 -0.41 -30.15
C GLU A 46 23.03 -1.15 -28.80
N ALA A 47 21.88 -1.15 -28.11
CA ALA A 47 21.70 -1.88 -26.86
C ALA A 47 21.93 -3.39 -27.07
N TYR A 48 21.37 -3.96 -28.14
CA TYR A 48 21.57 -5.36 -28.51
C TYR A 48 23.07 -5.70 -28.74
N ILE A 49 23.80 -4.83 -29.44
CA ILE A 49 25.25 -5.01 -29.65
C ILE A 49 26.00 -5.04 -28.30
N LEU A 50 25.62 -4.15 -27.36
CA LEU A 50 26.22 -4.13 -26.02
C LEU A 50 25.94 -5.43 -25.24
N VAL A 51 24.71 -5.97 -25.32
CA VAL A 51 24.35 -7.25 -24.71
C VAL A 51 25.22 -8.38 -25.30
N ARG A 52 25.33 -8.45 -26.62
CA ARG A 52 26.18 -9.48 -27.27
C ARG A 52 27.64 -9.37 -26.90
N LYS A 53 28.16 -8.14 -26.73
CA LYS A 53 29.52 -7.91 -26.24
C LYS A 53 29.69 -8.40 -24.78
N ALA A 54 28.72 -8.13 -23.91
CA ALA A 54 28.73 -8.59 -22.53
C ALA A 54 28.74 -10.12 -22.44
N GLU A 55 27.83 -10.79 -23.17
CA GLU A 55 27.76 -12.25 -23.25
C GLU A 55 29.07 -12.87 -23.75
N LYS A 56 29.66 -12.29 -24.80
CA LYS A 56 30.93 -12.76 -25.36
C LYS A 56 32.06 -12.65 -24.34
N LYS A 57 32.12 -11.56 -23.53
CA LYS A 57 33.10 -11.42 -22.45
C LYS A 57 32.92 -12.47 -21.35
N LEU A 58 31.67 -12.78 -20.97
CA LEU A 58 31.36 -13.80 -19.95
C LEU A 58 31.72 -15.22 -20.42
N LYS A 59 31.53 -15.55 -21.70
CA LYS A 59 31.76 -16.86 -22.29
C LYS A 59 33.24 -17.15 -22.57
N ARG A 60 34.10 -16.13 -22.67
CA ARG A 60 35.53 -16.32 -23.00
C ARG A 60 36.26 -17.08 -21.87
N LYS A 61 36.58 -18.37 -22.15
CA LYS A 61 37.40 -19.23 -21.30
C LYS A 61 38.85 -19.35 -21.82
N CYS A 62 39.27 -18.52 -22.77
CA CYS A 62 40.52 -18.72 -23.47
C CYS A 62 41.76 -18.48 -22.58
N CYS A 63 42.64 -19.46 -22.47
CA CYS A 63 43.83 -19.47 -21.61
C CYS A 63 44.77 -18.27 -21.82
N ILE A 64 44.89 -17.73 -23.03
CA ILE A 64 45.77 -16.62 -23.35
C ILE A 64 45.22 -15.28 -22.81
N TYR A 65 43.87 -15.10 -22.79
CA TYR A 65 43.23 -13.92 -22.28
C TYR A 65 43.18 -13.86 -20.74
N SER A 66 43.28 -15.01 -20.07
CA SER A 66 43.32 -15.09 -18.60
C SER A 66 44.67 -14.66 -18.02
N LEU A 67 45.71 -14.57 -18.84
CA LEU A 67 47.01 -14.02 -18.45
C LEU A 67 47.02 -12.49 -18.30
N PHE A 68 46.11 -11.80 -19.01
CA PHE A 68 46.07 -10.33 -19.04
C PHE A 68 44.83 -9.70 -18.36
N HIS A 69 43.77 -10.47 -18.12
CA HIS A 69 42.54 -9.97 -17.46
C HIS A 69 42.05 -10.96 -16.41
N SER A 70 41.91 -10.47 -15.19
CA SER A 70 41.37 -11.27 -14.09
C SER A 70 39.91 -11.67 -14.37
N LYS A 71 39.45 -12.74 -13.76
CA LYS A 71 38.05 -13.16 -13.85
C LYS A 71 37.11 -12.03 -13.38
N ASN A 72 37.52 -11.26 -12.37
CA ASN A 72 36.75 -10.14 -11.81
C ASN A 72 36.67 -8.99 -12.78
N GLU A 73 37.73 -8.60 -13.49
CA GLU A 73 37.69 -7.56 -14.53
C GLU A 73 36.67 -7.89 -15.62
N ARG A 74 36.64 -9.14 -16.10
CA ARG A 74 35.66 -9.58 -17.09
C ARG A 74 34.21 -9.46 -16.58
N TYR A 75 33.98 -9.74 -15.30
CA TYR A 75 32.68 -9.56 -14.66
C TYR A 75 32.31 -8.10 -14.55
N ILE A 76 33.22 -7.22 -14.15
CA ILE A 76 33.01 -5.78 -14.06
C ILE A 76 32.66 -5.22 -15.44
N ASP A 77 33.49 -5.49 -16.45
CA ASP A 77 33.27 -5.05 -17.83
C ASP A 77 31.92 -5.54 -18.40
N SER A 78 31.56 -6.80 -18.13
CA SER A 78 30.27 -7.35 -18.61
C SER A 78 29.09 -6.71 -17.90
N CYS A 79 29.21 -6.43 -16.60
CA CYS A 79 28.19 -5.72 -15.84
C CYS A 79 28.00 -4.30 -16.38
N ASP A 80 29.08 -3.58 -16.69
CA ASP A 80 29.02 -2.23 -17.28
C ASP A 80 28.37 -2.22 -18.67
N LEU A 81 28.69 -3.21 -19.50
CA LEU A 81 28.04 -3.36 -20.82
C LEU A 81 26.54 -3.63 -20.69
N TYR A 82 26.12 -4.53 -19.77
CA TYR A 82 24.70 -4.77 -19.53
C TYR A 82 24.00 -3.51 -18.97
N ARG A 83 24.65 -2.76 -18.07
CA ARG A 83 24.12 -1.51 -17.53
C ARG A 83 23.91 -0.48 -18.64
N LYS A 84 24.90 -0.27 -19.51
CA LYS A 84 24.79 0.63 -20.67
C LYS A 84 23.68 0.18 -21.63
N ALA A 85 23.55 -1.14 -21.87
CA ALA A 85 22.47 -1.68 -22.69
C ALA A 85 21.09 -1.42 -22.05
N ALA A 86 20.96 -1.60 -20.73
CA ALA A 86 19.73 -1.33 -20.01
C ALA A 86 19.30 0.14 -20.11
N GLU A 87 20.25 1.08 -19.99
CA GLU A 87 19.97 2.53 -20.16
C GLU A 87 19.43 2.82 -21.56
N LYS A 88 20.07 2.29 -22.62
CA LYS A 88 19.58 2.46 -24.00
C LYS A 88 18.20 1.83 -24.22
N TYR A 89 17.96 0.61 -23.71
CA TYR A 89 16.63 -0.01 -23.78
C TYR A 89 15.56 0.79 -23.04
N LYS A 90 15.91 1.48 -21.94
CA LYS A 90 14.98 2.39 -21.25
C LYS A 90 14.64 3.61 -22.10
N MET A 91 15.61 4.16 -22.83
CA MET A 91 15.41 5.33 -23.70
C MET A 91 14.43 5.04 -24.83
N CYS A 92 14.43 3.82 -25.39
CA CYS A 92 13.48 3.37 -26.41
C CYS A 92 12.28 2.56 -25.83
N ASN A 93 11.94 2.78 -24.56
CA ASN A 93 10.80 2.17 -23.86
C ASN A 93 10.77 0.61 -23.86
N GLN A 94 11.89 -0.04 -24.17
CA GLN A 94 12.03 -1.50 -24.13
C GLN A 94 12.27 -2.01 -22.70
N TRP A 95 11.29 -1.73 -21.81
CA TRP A 95 11.39 -1.95 -20.36
C TRP A 95 11.72 -3.39 -19.99
N ARG A 96 11.16 -4.39 -20.73
CA ARG A 96 11.44 -5.81 -20.47
C ARG A 96 12.90 -6.15 -20.73
N LYS A 97 13.46 -5.68 -21.83
CA LYS A 97 14.87 -5.91 -22.19
C LYS A 97 15.81 -5.20 -21.22
N ALA A 98 15.45 -3.98 -20.80
CA ALA A 98 16.18 -3.25 -19.76
C ALA A 98 16.18 -4.02 -18.42
N GLY A 99 15.03 -4.53 -17.99
CA GLY A 99 14.89 -5.32 -16.78
C GLY A 99 15.77 -6.58 -16.78
N LEU A 100 15.79 -7.31 -17.89
CA LEU A 100 16.65 -8.49 -18.07
C LEU A 100 18.14 -8.14 -18.03
N CYS A 101 18.54 -7.00 -18.58
CA CYS A 101 19.93 -6.55 -18.50
C CYS A 101 20.35 -6.26 -17.05
N TYR A 102 19.51 -5.58 -16.26
CA TYR A 102 19.78 -5.36 -14.83
C TYR A 102 19.75 -6.67 -14.02
N GLU A 103 18.88 -7.63 -14.35
CA GLU A 103 18.91 -8.95 -13.74
C GLU A 103 20.26 -9.67 -14.01
N ASN A 104 20.79 -9.59 -15.23
CA ASN A 104 22.10 -10.12 -15.55
C ASN A 104 23.22 -9.45 -14.76
N CYS A 105 23.16 -8.12 -14.55
CA CYS A 105 24.09 -7.42 -13.65
C CYS A 105 24.01 -7.97 -12.22
N ALA A 106 22.80 -8.19 -11.68
CA ALA A 106 22.61 -8.77 -10.35
C ALA A 106 23.25 -10.16 -10.24
N LEU A 107 23.03 -11.02 -11.25
CA LEU A 107 23.63 -12.37 -11.30
C LEU A 107 25.17 -12.32 -11.36
N ILE A 108 25.75 -11.34 -12.05
CA ILE A 108 27.20 -11.12 -12.09
C ILE A 108 27.70 -10.70 -10.71
N LYS A 109 27.01 -9.78 -10.01
CA LYS A 109 27.37 -9.35 -8.65
C LYS A 109 27.37 -10.52 -7.65
N ILE A 110 26.38 -11.41 -7.74
CA ILE A 110 26.37 -12.65 -6.94
C ILE A 110 27.63 -13.50 -7.20
N LYS A 111 28.04 -13.66 -8.47
CA LYS A 111 29.26 -14.41 -8.83
C LYS A 111 30.53 -13.74 -8.31
N MET A 112 30.52 -12.43 -8.14
CA MET A 112 31.60 -11.64 -7.54
C MET A 112 31.56 -11.65 -6.01
N LYS A 113 30.55 -12.27 -5.39
CA LYS A 113 30.27 -12.21 -3.94
C LYS A 113 29.98 -10.79 -3.45
N GLU A 114 29.41 -9.96 -4.30
CA GLU A 114 28.96 -8.60 -3.99
C GLU A 114 27.44 -8.52 -3.94
N SER A 115 26.90 -7.47 -3.31
CA SER A 115 25.45 -7.31 -3.19
C SER A 115 24.77 -7.01 -4.54
N PRO A 116 23.80 -7.82 -4.96
CA PRO A 116 23.03 -7.62 -6.19
C PRO A 116 21.83 -6.67 -6.00
N SER A 117 21.56 -6.23 -4.76
CA SER A 117 20.29 -5.60 -4.36
C SER A 117 19.94 -4.38 -5.21
N ASN A 118 20.91 -3.53 -5.55
CA ASN A 118 20.68 -2.34 -6.36
C ASN A 118 20.21 -2.69 -7.78
N PHE A 119 20.82 -3.71 -8.40
CA PHE A 119 20.45 -4.14 -9.74
C PHE A 119 19.10 -4.86 -9.76
N TYR A 120 18.75 -5.62 -8.74
CA TYR A 120 17.41 -6.17 -8.60
C TYR A 120 16.34 -5.07 -8.44
N LYS A 121 16.63 -3.98 -7.69
CA LYS A 121 15.73 -2.83 -7.61
C LYS A 121 15.49 -2.17 -8.97
N GLN A 122 16.56 -1.97 -9.74
CA GLN A 122 16.46 -1.40 -11.10
C GLN A 122 15.70 -2.33 -12.06
N SER A 123 15.96 -3.63 -11.99
CA SER A 123 15.23 -4.65 -12.75
C SER A 123 13.73 -4.65 -12.40
N TYR A 124 13.40 -4.65 -11.10
CA TYR A 124 12.03 -4.54 -10.61
C TYR A 124 11.32 -3.29 -11.15
N ALA A 125 11.98 -2.13 -11.06
CA ALA A 125 11.43 -0.87 -11.56
C ALA A 125 11.12 -0.90 -13.07
N CYS A 126 11.93 -1.60 -13.86
CA CYS A 126 11.68 -1.80 -15.29
C CYS A 126 10.47 -2.71 -15.52
N PHE A 127 10.40 -3.85 -14.86
CA PHE A 127 9.28 -4.79 -15.01
C PHE A 127 7.95 -4.21 -14.50
N SER A 128 7.98 -3.38 -13.45
CA SER A 128 6.78 -2.71 -12.92
C SER A 128 6.12 -1.73 -13.89
N LYS A 129 6.88 -1.23 -14.90
CA LYS A 129 6.33 -0.34 -15.93
C LYS A 129 5.53 -1.06 -17.02
N ILE A 130 5.70 -2.39 -17.15
CA ILE A 130 5.07 -3.18 -18.21
C ILE A 130 3.74 -3.79 -17.73
N ASP A 131 3.38 -3.60 -16.45
CA ASP A 131 2.19 -4.16 -15.79
C ASP A 131 2.06 -5.70 -15.88
N ILE A 132 3.14 -6.40 -16.20
CA ILE A 132 3.21 -7.86 -16.15
C ILE A 132 3.64 -8.25 -14.74
N GLY A 133 2.67 -8.32 -13.81
CA GLY A 133 2.89 -8.58 -12.38
C GLY A 133 3.74 -9.82 -12.07
N TYR A 134 3.81 -10.78 -12.98
CA TYR A 134 4.60 -11.99 -12.82
C TYR A 134 6.13 -11.74 -12.83
N ASP A 135 6.64 -11.01 -13.82
CA ASP A 135 8.08 -10.77 -13.94
C ASP A 135 8.61 -9.88 -12.80
N SER A 136 7.86 -8.83 -12.44
CA SER A 136 8.25 -7.95 -11.34
C SER A 136 8.23 -8.67 -9.99
N LYS A 137 7.20 -9.48 -9.73
CA LYS A 137 7.12 -10.32 -8.51
C LYS A 137 8.30 -11.28 -8.41
N LYS A 138 8.62 -11.98 -9.50
CA LYS A 138 9.75 -12.93 -9.54
C LYS A 138 11.08 -12.26 -9.19
N ILE A 139 11.34 -11.07 -9.71
CA ILE A 139 12.56 -10.30 -9.40
C ILE A 139 12.57 -9.86 -7.94
N PHE A 140 11.43 -9.40 -7.44
CA PHE A 140 11.30 -9.02 -6.03
C PHE A 140 11.57 -10.19 -5.09
N ASP A 141 11.03 -11.37 -5.40
CA ASP A 141 11.24 -12.59 -4.63
C ASP A 141 12.73 -13.01 -4.64
N LYS A 142 13.41 -12.95 -5.80
CA LYS A 142 14.85 -13.20 -5.90
C LYS A 142 15.69 -12.24 -5.04
N MET A 143 15.34 -10.98 -5.07
CA MET A 143 16.00 -9.96 -4.24
C MET A 143 15.84 -10.26 -2.76
N ASN A 144 14.61 -10.55 -2.33
CA ASN A 144 14.32 -10.85 -0.93
C ASN A 144 14.98 -12.15 -0.46
N GLN A 145 14.99 -13.21 -1.30
CA GLN A 145 15.72 -14.44 -1.00
C GLN A 145 17.23 -14.22 -0.81
N PHE A 146 17.83 -13.34 -1.60
CA PHE A 146 19.23 -12.97 -1.40
C PHE A 146 19.43 -12.23 -0.08
N LEU A 147 18.62 -11.21 0.19
CA LEU A 147 18.68 -10.43 1.43
C LEU A 147 18.42 -11.30 2.68
N GLU A 148 17.55 -12.29 2.58
CA GLU A 148 17.25 -13.23 3.67
C GLU A 148 18.45 -14.13 3.99
N LYS A 149 19.16 -14.63 2.97
CA LYS A 149 20.41 -15.37 3.14
C LYS A 149 21.52 -14.55 3.80
N GLU A 150 21.54 -13.25 3.54
CA GLU A 150 22.49 -12.30 4.14
C GLU A 150 22.02 -11.79 5.52
N GLY A 151 20.87 -12.24 6.03
CA GLY A 151 20.31 -11.78 7.31
C GLY A 151 19.86 -10.32 7.31
N GLN A 152 19.68 -9.70 6.14
CA GLN A 152 19.30 -8.28 5.99
C GLN A 152 17.79 -8.06 6.09
N TYR A 153 17.20 -8.49 7.21
CA TYR A 153 15.74 -8.46 7.41
C TYR A 153 15.15 -7.06 7.39
N PHE A 154 15.86 -6.07 7.95
CA PHE A 154 15.43 -4.66 7.85
C PHE A 154 15.23 -4.21 6.41
N GLN A 155 16.16 -4.56 5.51
CA GLN A 155 16.06 -4.15 4.11
C GLN A 155 14.88 -4.82 3.40
N ILE A 156 14.56 -6.08 3.75
CA ILE A 156 13.37 -6.77 3.22
C ILE A 156 12.10 -6.07 3.73
N GLY A 157 12.04 -5.76 5.03
CA GLY A 157 10.95 -4.98 5.62
C GLY A 157 10.74 -3.66 4.88
N LYS A 158 11.82 -2.91 4.65
CA LYS A 158 11.79 -1.61 3.94
C LYS A 158 11.33 -1.73 2.49
N ASN A 159 11.76 -2.77 1.79
CA ASN A 159 11.31 -3.02 0.42
C ASN A 159 9.80 -3.31 0.37
N ASN A 160 9.29 -4.12 1.29
CA ASN A 160 7.86 -4.41 1.41
C ASN A 160 7.04 -3.17 1.81
N GLU A 161 7.53 -2.35 2.75
CA GLU A 161 6.89 -1.08 3.13
C GLU A 161 6.77 -0.13 1.92
N ASN A 162 7.83 0.03 1.13
CA ASN A 162 7.81 0.87 -0.06
C ASN A 162 6.79 0.37 -1.10
N LEU A 163 6.69 -0.95 -1.30
CA LEU A 163 5.67 -1.53 -2.17
C LEU A 163 4.25 -1.33 -1.62
N ALA A 164 4.06 -1.48 -0.33
CA ALA A 164 2.78 -1.22 0.31
C ALA A 164 2.32 0.22 0.05
N ILE A 165 3.20 1.21 0.23
CA ILE A 165 2.93 2.62 -0.07
C ILE A 165 2.60 2.81 -1.56
N GLU A 166 3.35 2.18 -2.48
CA GLU A 166 3.07 2.25 -3.91
C GLU A 166 1.67 1.71 -4.25
N LYS A 167 1.30 0.57 -3.66
CA LYS A 167 -0.01 -0.07 -3.87
C LYS A 167 -1.15 0.75 -3.26
N GLU A 168 -0.94 1.32 -2.07
CA GLU A 168 -1.89 2.23 -1.43
C GLU A 168 -2.16 3.47 -2.30
N ASN A 169 -1.11 4.10 -2.85
CA ASN A 169 -1.23 5.23 -3.77
C ASN A 169 -2.01 4.89 -5.06
N LYS A 170 -1.92 3.62 -5.49
CA LYS A 170 -2.69 3.07 -6.62
C LYS A 170 -4.09 2.58 -6.21
N LYS A 171 -4.51 2.79 -4.96
CA LYS A 171 -5.79 2.34 -4.38
C LYS A 171 -5.99 0.81 -4.44
N LYS A 172 -4.89 0.05 -4.50
CA LYS A 172 -4.88 -1.42 -4.43
C LYS A 172 -4.70 -1.86 -2.97
N TYR A 173 -5.73 -1.65 -2.17
CA TYR A 173 -5.63 -1.74 -0.71
C TYR A 173 -5.32 -3.15 -0.19
N ASP A 174 -5.89 -4.20 -0.78
CA ASP A 174 -5.59 -5.59 -0.37
C ASP A 174 -4.13 -5.98 -0.62
N GLU A 175 -3.57 -5.54 -1.78
CA GLU A 175 -2.16 -5.73 -2.06
C GLU A 175 -1.30 -4.93 -1.07
N ALA A 176 -1.66 -3.68 -0.77
CA ALA A 176 -0.96 -2.83 0.19
C ALA A 176 -0.95 -3.46 1.58
N ILE A 177 -2.10 -3.93 2.07
CA ILE A 177 -2.25 -4.63 3.36
C ILE A 177 -1.32 -5.85 3.42
N SER A 178 -1.30 -6.66 2.37
CA SER A 178 -0.42 -7.84 2.30
C SER A 178 1.06 -7.47 2.42
N PHE A 179 1.51 -6.41 1.74
CA PHE A 179 2.89 -5.94 1.82
C PHE A 179 3.21 -5.29 3.17
N TYR A 180 2.30 -4.53 3.79
CA TYR A 180 2.50 -4.01 5.14
C TYR A 180 2.64 -5.13 6.19
N LEU A 181 1.82 -6.18 6.10
CA LEU A 181 1.95 -7.37 6.96
C LEU A 181 3.32 -8.03 6.81
N GLN A 182 3.82 -8.14 5.58
CA GLN A 182 5.15 -8.68 5.34
C GLN A 182 6.25 -7.76 5.87
N ALA A 183 6.11 -6.44 5.73
CA ALA A 183 7.06 -5.48 6.27
C ALA A 183 7.16 -5.62 7.80
N ILE A 184 6.04 -5.67 8.51
CA ILE A 184 6.01 -5.87 9.98
C ILE A 184 6.72 -7.17 10.35
N LYS A 185 6.38 -8.30 9.69
CA LYS A 185 7.01 -9.60 9.94
C LYS A 185 8.55 -9.54 9.85
N TYR A 186 9.09 -8.87 8.84
CA TYR A 186 10.54 -8.78 8.68
C TYR A 186 11.20 -7.78 9.63
N TYR A 187 10.51 -6.69 10.01
CA TYR A 187 11.00 -5.80 11.06
C TYR A 187 11.00 -6.48 12.44
N GLU A 188 10.00 -7.32 12.74
CA GLU A 188 9.96 -8.15 13.94
C GLU A 188 11.12 -9.16 13.96
N LYS A 189 11.42 -9.77 12.82
CA LYS A 189 12.54 -10.73 12.66
C LYS A 189 13.91 -10.04 12.85
N ASP A 190 14.03 -8.77 12.50
CA ASP A 190 15.24 -7.97 12.75
C ASP A 190 15.38 -7.57 14.24
N GLY A 191 14.27 -7.43 14.96
CA GLY A 191 14.21 -7.26 16.41
C GLY A 191 14.62 -5.88 16.96
N LYS A 192 14.89 -4.87 16.11
CA LYS A 192 15.43 -3.57 16.52
C LYS A 192 14.52 -2.37 16.26
N HIS A 193 13.37 -2.57 15.63
CA HIS A 193 12.58 -1.50 15.03
C HIS A 193 11.17 -1.37 15.63
N GLU A 194 11.03 -1.55 16.95
CA GLU A 194 9.73 -1.48 17.64
C GLU A 194 8.91 -0.22 17.31
N PRO A 195 9.49 1.02 17.27
CA PRO A 195 8.71 2.21 16.94
C PRO A 195 8.14 2.17 15.50
N LEU A 196 8.89 1.60 14.57
CA LEU A 196 8.45 1.46 13.19
C LEU A 196 7.35 0.41 13.06
N ILE A 197 7.49 -0.73 13.75
CA ILE A 197 6.47 -1.77 13.84
C ILE A 197 5.17 -1.19 14.39
N THR A 198 5.25 -0.46 15.51
CA THR A 198 4.09 0.19 16.16
C THR A 198 3.37 1.14 15.19
N LYS A 199 4.14 1.99 14.48
CA LYS A 199 3.58 2.90 13.47
C LYS A 199 2.87 2.16 12.34
N LEU A 200 3.45 1.08 11.85
CA LEU A 200 2.86 0.28 10.77
C LEU A 200 1.64 -0.51 11.25
N GLN A 201 1.63 -0.99 12.49
CA GLN A 201 0.46 -1.65 13.08
C GLN A 201 -0.74 -0.72 13.19
N ILE A 202 -0.53 0.55 13.59
CA ILE A 202 -1.59 1.57 13.63
C ILE A 202 -2.14 1.79 12.21
N LYS A 203 -1.25 2.10 11.26
CA LYS A 203 -1.63 2.34 9.86
C LYS A 203 -2.39 1.16 9.25
N LEU A 204 -1.93 -0.05 9.53
CA LEU A 204 -2.51 -1.27 9.01
C LEU A 204 -3.88 -1.56 9.61
N ALA A 205 -4.04 -1.36 10.94
CA ALA A 205 -5.32 -1.51 11.61
C ALA A 205 -6.38 -0.56 11.03
N GLU A 206 -6.00 0.70 10.82
CA GLU A 206 -6.84 1.71 10.18
C GLU A 206 -7.23 1.31 8.76
N LEU A 207 -6.24 0.95 7.92
CA LEU A 207 -6.46 0.56 6.54
C LEU A 207 -7.37 -0.67 6.41
N MET A 208 -7.15 -1.70 7.25
CA MET A 208 -7.98 -2.90 7.27
C MET A 208 -9.42 -2.61 7.68
N MET A 209 -9.62 -1.69 8.61
CA MET A 209 -10.96 -1.35 9.10
C MET A 209 -11.72 -0.48 8.09
N VAL A 210 -11.07 0.54 7.52
CA VAL A 210 -11.67 1.43 6.52
C VAL A 210 -12.11 0.68 5.27
N HIS A 211 -11.31 -0.30 4.83
CA HIS A 211 -11.59 -1.09 3.62
C HIS A 211 -12.26 -2.44 3.88
N ASN A 212 -12.74 -2.70 5.11
CA ASN A 212 -13.42 -3.94 5.49
C ASN A 212 -12.65 -5.20 5.08
N HIS A 213 -11.33 -5.22 5.31
CA HIS A 213 -10.50 -6.36 4.95
C HIS A 213 -10.93 -7.64 5.69
N PRO A 214 -11.00 -8.81 5.02
CA PRO A 214 -11.51 -10.06 5.62
C PRO A 214 -10.80 -10.47 6.91
N ASP A 215 -9.51 -10.22 7.03
CA ASP A 215 -8.72 -10.51 8.24
C ASP A 215 -8.89 -9.45 9.35
N GLY A 216 -9.59 -8.35 9.09
CA GLY A 216 -9.80 -7.25 10.04
C GLY A 216 -10.30 -7.73 11.41
N PRO A 217 -11.35 -8.56 11.47
CA PRO A 217 -11.91 -9.05 12.74
C PRO A 217 -10.87 -9.73 13.65
N LYS A 218 -9.97 -10.49 13.05
CA LYS A 218 -8.95 -11.23 13.78
C LYS A 218 -7.72 -10.39 14.12
N LYS A 219 -7.33 -9.48 13.23
CA LYS A 219 -6.02 -8.81 13.32
C LYS A 219 -6.10 -7.43 13.94
N VAL A 220 -7.15 -6.64 13.65
CA VAL A 220 -7.22 -5.24 14.11
C VAL A 220 -7.21 -5.09 15.63
N PRO A 221 -8.07 -5.78 16.41
CA PRO A 221 -8.04 -5.63 17.86
C PRO A 221 -6.69 -6.05 18.45
N THR A 222 -6.09 -7.12 17.95
CA THR A 222 -4.78 -7.60 18.41
C THR A 222 -3.65 -6.63 18.08
N MET A 223 -3.67 -6.01 16.89
CA MET A 223 -2.67 -5.00 16.53
C MET A 223 -2.75 -3.78 17.45
N LEU A 224 -3.96 -3.29 17.71
CA LEU A 224 -4.18 -2.15 18.60
C LEU A 224 -3.78 -2.46 20.05
N GLU A 225 -4.02 -3.68 20.52
CA GLU A 225 -3.51 -4.17 21.80
C GLU A 225 -1.96 -4.16 21.83
N ASN A 226 -1.32 -4.68 20.78
CA ASN A 226 0.15 -4.69 20.70
C ASN A 226 0.74 -3.27 20.71
N VAL A 227 0.08 -2.33 20.02
CA VAL A 227 0.42 -0.91 20.06
C VAL A 227 0.30 -0.36 21.49
N GLY A 228 -0.81 -0.61 22.16
CA GLY A 228 -1.00 -0.22 23.56
C GLY A 228 0.09 -0.76 24.47
N ASN A 229 0.40 -2.05 24.35
CA ASN A 229 1.47 -2.70 25.11
C ASN A 229 2.86 -2.12 24.80
N SER A 230 3.14 -1.76 23.55
CA SER A 230 4.40 -1.10 23.17
C SER A 230 4.53 0.29 23.80
N TYR A 231 3.45 1.07 23.79
CA TYR A 231 3.44 2.40 24.42
C TYR A 231 3.52 2.34 25.94
N LEU A 232 2.91 1.33 26.56
CA LEU A 232 2.93 1.16 28.03
C LEU A 232 4.36 0.94 28.57
N LYS A 233 5.24 0.30 27.79
CA LYS A 233 6.64 0.04 28.15
C LYS A 233 7.49 1.31 28.27
N LYS A 234 7.07 2.43 27.72
CA LYS A 234 7.86 3.66 27.64
C LYS A 234 7.26 4.75 28.51
N MET A 235 8.04 5.33 29.41
CA MET A 235 7.60 6.37 30.35
C MET A 235 6.87 7.54 29.66
N ILE A 236 7.40 7.99 28.51
CA ILE A 236 6.87 9.16 27.79
C ILE A 236 5.52 8.86 27.14
N THR A 237 5.32 7.63 26.61
CA THR A 237 4.14 7.27 25.82
C THR A 237 3.11 6.44 26.59
N LYS A 238 3.40 6.07 27.85
CA LYS A 238 2.50 5.19 28.63
C LYS A 238 1.06 5.70 28.74
N TYR A 239 0.87 7.02 28.76
CA TYR A 239 -0.47 7.61 28.84
C TYR A 239 -1.29 7.42 27.55
N THR A 240 -0.61 7.35 26.39
CA THR A 240 -1.24 7.09 25.09
C THR A 240 -1.66 5.62 24.95
N ALA A 241 -1.10 4.70 25.74
CA ALA A 241 -1.46 3.28 25.71
C ALA A 241 -2.96 3.05 25.92
N LYS A 242 -3.59 3.85 26.81
CA LYS A 242 -5.02 3.76 27.14
C LYS A 242 -5.92 3.96 25.94
N ASP A 243 -5.56 4.90 25.06
CA ASP A 243 -6.33 5.22 23.86
C ASP A 243 -6.34 4.03 22.88
N TYR A 244 -5.21 3.33 22.75
CA TYR A 244 -5.12 2.15 21.90
C TYR A 244 -5.82 0.93 22.51
N PHE A 245 -5.82 0.78 23.83
CA PHE A 245 -6.64 -0.22 24.50
C PHE A 245 -8.14 0.05 24.29
N GLY A 246 -8.57 1.32 24.37
CA GLY A 246 -9.93 1.71 24.05
C GLY A 246 -10.31 1.38 22.60
N LYS A 247 -9.44 1.74 21.63
CA LYS A 247 -9.66 1.40 20.22
C LYS A 247 -9.71 -0.12 20.00
N ALA A 248 -8.90 -0.91 20.70
CA ALA A 248 -8.94 -2.37 20.62
C ALA A 248 -10.28 -2.94 21.11
N ILE A 249 -10.81 -2.43 22.22
CA ILE A 249 -12.13 -2.79 22.75
C ILE A 249 -13.21 -2.46 21.72
N LEU A 250 -13.26 -1.21 21.25
CA LEU A 250 -14.30 -0.72 20.34
C LEU A 250 -14.25 -1.42 18.98
N SER A 251 -13.05 -1.71 18.48
CA SER A 251 -12.90 -2.48 17.24
C SER A 251 -13.34 -3.93 17.40
N SER A 252 -13.09 -4.57 18.54
CA SER A 252 -13.56 -5.93 18.80
C SER A 252 -15.09 -6.02 18.81
N ILE A 253 -15.74 -5.05 19.46
CA ILE A 253 -17.21 -4.94 19.45
C ILE A 253 -17.73 -4.68 18.04
N TYR A 254 -17.11 -3.79 17.28
CA TYR A 254 -17.49 -3.52 15.91
C TYR A 254 -17.51 -4.77 15.04
N TYR A 255 -16.46 -5.59 15.13
CA TYR A 255 -16.35 -6.78 14.29
C TYR A 255 -17.23 -7.95 14.73
N SER A 256 -17.32 -8.22 16.04
CA SER A 256 -18.10 -9.34 16.56
C SER A 256 -19.59 -9.05 16.64
N ASP A 257 -19.94 -7.76 16.62
CA ASP A 257 -21.29 -7.29 16.89
C ASP A 257 -21.85 -7.77 18.27
N ASN A 258 -20.95 -8.09 19.20
CA ASN A 258 -21.27 -8.62 20.52
C ASN A 258 -20.54 -7.83 21.61
N PRO A 259 -21.28 -7.13 22.52
CA PRO A 259 -20.69 -6.41 23.63
C PRO A 259 -19.80 -7.26 24.53
N SER A 260 -20.09 -8.56 24.68
CA SER A 260 -19.34 -9.47 25.53
C SER A 260 -17.89 -9.63 25.12
N ASP A 261 -17.57 -9.48 23.82
CA ASP A 261 -16.19 -9.54 23.34
C ASP A 261 -15.41 -8.29 23.75
N GLY A 262 -16.06 -7.14 23.78
CA GLY A 262 -15.49 -5.93 24.38
C GLY A 262 -15.18 -6.11 25.85
N ARG A 263 -16.06 -6.76 26.65
CA ARG A 263 -15.83 -7.02 28.07
C ARG A 263 -14.61 -7.89 28.32
N LYS A 264 -14.33 -8.88 27.47
CA LYS A 264 -13.13 -9.73 27.57
C LYS A 264 -11.84 -8.88 27.49
N TYR A 265 -11.78 -7.96 26.54
CA TYR A 265 -10.65 -7.01 26.42
C TYR A 265 -10.60 -6.05 27.62
N PHE A 266 -11.75 -5.60 28.06
CA PHE A 266 -11.87 -4.72 29.21
C PHE A 266 -11.23 -5.33 30.47
N ASP A 267 -11.59 -6.57 30.81
CA ASP A 267 -11.04 -7.28 31.97
C ASP A 267 -9.55 -7.58 31.83
N LYS A 268 -9.10 -7.83 30.60
CA LYS A 268 -7.69 -8.00 30.28
C LYS A 268 -6.90 -6.73 30.54
N PHE A 269 -7.35 -5.59 30.05
CA PHE A 269 -6.61 -4.34 30.14
C PHE A 269 -6.60 -3.76 31.56
N LYS A 270 -7.64 -3.95 32.37
CA LYS A 270 -7.64 -3.64 33.82
C LYS A 270 -6.49 -4.32 34.53
N LYS A 271 -6.16 -5.56 34.17
CA LYS A 271 -5.07 -6.32 34.79
C LYS A 271 -3.69 -5.84 34.34
N ILE A 272 -3.58 -5.35 33.09
CA ILE A 272 -2.33 -4.87 32.51
C ILE A 272 -1.99 -3.48 33.01
N ASP A 273 -2.96 -2.56 33.04
CA ASP A 273 -2.79 -1.18 33.48
C ASP A 273 -3.93 -0.75 34.42
N LYS A 274 -3.66 -0.70 35.72
CA LYS A 274 -4.65 -0.28 36.73
C LYS A 274 -5.14 1.15 36.48
N SER A 275 -4.29 2.03 35.94
CA SER A 275 -4.65 3.43 35.65
C SER A 275 -5.58 3.56 34.42
N PHE A 276 -5.79 2.49 33.67
CA PHE A 276 -6.77 2.45 32.59
C PHE A 276 -8.19 2.71 33.10
N ILE A 277 -8.55 2.18 34.28
CA ILE A 277 -9.87 2.32 34.89
C ILE A 277 -10.25 3.79 35.16
N GLU A 278 -9.26 4.64 35.42
CA GLU A 278 -9.45 6.08 35.71
C GLU A 278 -9.50 6.95 34.44
N SER A 279 -9.36 6.33 33.25
CA SER A 279 -9.29 7.08 32.01
C SER A 279 -10.67 7.37 31.41
N SER A 280 -10.80 8.50 30.74
CA SER A 280 -12.04 8.86 30.02
C SER A 280 -12.39 7.84 28.93
N ILE A 281 -11.39 7.24 28.28
CA ILE A 281 -11.63 6.21 27.24
C ILE A 281 -12.20 4.92 27.85
N TYR A 282 -11.84 4.59 29.10
CA TYR A 282 -12.45 3.49 29.82
C TYR A 282 -13.96 3.75 30.03
N THR A 283 -14.31 4.94 30.53
CA THR A 283 -15.71 5.32 30.73
C THR A 283 -16.49 5.26 29.42
N LEU A 284 -15.93 5.82 28.33
CA LEU A 284 -16.56 5.74 27.00
C LEU A 284 -16.81 4.29 26.57
N CYS A 285 -15.81 3.41 26.67
CA CYS A 285 -15.95 2.01 26.25
C CYS A 285 -17.00 1.28 27.10
N ASN A 286 -17.03 1.52 28.41
CA ASN A 286 -18.01 0.92 29.32
C ASN A 286 -19.45 1.37 28.98
N ASP A 287 -19.63 2.67 28.79
CA ASP A 287 -20.94 3.24 28.43
C ASP A 287 -21.44 2.71 27.08
N ILE A 288 -20.57 2.59 26.08
CA ILE A 288 -20.91 2.02 24.78
C ILE A 288 -21.32 0.55 24.94
N ILE A 289 -20.61 -0.23 25.75
CA ILE A 289 -20.96 -1.65 26.02
C ILE A 289 -22.37 -1.73 26.65
N ILE A 290 -22.62 -0.92 27.69
CA ILE A 290 -23.92 -0.90 28.37
C ILE A 290 -25.03 -0.46 27.42
N ALA A 291 -24.80 0.60 26.61
CA ALA A 291 -25.76 1.07 25.63
C ALA A 291 -26.10 0.00 24.58
N MET A 292 -25.11 -0.79 24.15
CA MET A 292 -25.34 -1.87 23.20
C MET A 292 -26.08 -3.05 23.84
N GLU A 293 -25.83 -3.38 25.08
CA GLU A 293 -26.55 -4.42 25.83
C GLU A 293 -28.04 -4.06 26.00
N ASN A 294 -28.33 -2.76 26.25
CA ASN A 294 -29.69 -2.24 26.41
C ASN A 294 -30.37 -1.83 25.08
N ASN A 295 -29.63 -1.90 23.94
CA ASN A 295 -30.08 -1.36 22.66
C ASN A 295 -30.46 0.13 22.70
N ASP A 296 -29.78 0.92 23.54
CA ASP A 296 -30.03 2.34 23.73
C ASP A 296 -29.04 3.20 22.93
N ILE A 297 -29.43 3.52 21.70
CA ILE A 297 -28.62 4.38 20.82
C ILE A 297 -28.47 5.81 21.34
N ASN A 298 -29.47 6.32 22.14
CA ASN A 298 -29.42 7.69 22.64
C ASN A 298 -28.36 7.80 23.75
N SER A 299 -28.32 6.86 24.68
CA SER A 299 -27.25 6.76 25.69
C SER A 299 -25.89 6.65 25.04
N MET A 300 -25.71 5.82 23.99
CA MET A 300 -24.47 5.73 23.24
C MET A 300 -24.05 7.10 22.67
N LYS A 301 -24.95 7.82 21.99
CA LYS A 301 -24.65 9.14 21.43
C LYS A 301 -24.30 10.18 22.50
N ILE A 302 -24.98 10.15 23.66
CA ILE A 302 -24.70 11.05 24.79
C ILE A 302 -23.28 10.80 25.32
N SER A 303 -22.89 9.55 25.53
CA SER A 303 -21.57 9.20 26.04
C SER A 303 -20.45 9.56 25.05
N ILE A 304 -20.65 9.36 23.76
CA ILE A 304 -19.72 9.79 22.71
C ILE A 304 -19.56 11.31 22.69
N ARG A 305 -20.68 12.08 22.86
CA ARG A 305 -20.64 13.54 22.91
C ARG A 305 -19.86 14.02 24.15
N LYS A 306 -20.16 13.49 25.33
CA LYS A 306 -19.43 13.80 26.57
C LYS A 306 -17.94 13.56 26.44
N TYR A 307 -17.56 12.42 25.86
CA TYR A 307 -16.15 12.12 25.61
C TYR A 307 -15.49 13.15 24.69
N LYS A 308 -16.14 13.51 23.58
CA LYS A 308 -15.64 14.52 22.63
C LYS A 308 -15.45 15.91 23.24
N GLU A 309 -16.27 16.27 24.21
CA GLU A 309 -16.19 17.56 24.92
C GLU A 309 -14.98 17.60 25.88
N ILE A 310 -14.56 16.46 26.44
CA ILE A 310 -13.48 16.36 27.43
C ILE A 310 -12.14 16.02 26.76
N CYS A 311 -12.17 15.15 25.76
CA CYS A 311 -10.98 14.58 25.12
C CYS A 311 -10.99 14.85 23.62
N GLY A 312 -9.82 15.08 23.03
CA GLY A 312 -9.67 15.09 21.59
C GLY A 312 -9.95 13.70 21.01
N VAL A 313 -10.62 13.65 19.86
CA VAL A 313 -10.91 12.42 19.13
C VAL A 313 -10.13 12.45 17.82
N ASP A 314 -9.18 11.53 17.64
CA ASP A 314 -8.49 11.37 16.39
C ASP A 314 -9.40 10.76 15.30
N GLU A 315 -9.00 10.88 14.04
CA GLU A 315 -9.80 10.43 12.88
C GLU A 315 -10.16 8.95 12.94
N PHE A 316 -9.22 8.11 13.40
CA PHE A 316 -9.46 6.67 13.49
C PHE A 316 -10.48 6.31 14.58
N LEU A 317 -10.38 6.92 15.77
CA LEU A 317 -11.39 6.73 16.82
C LEU A 317 -12.76 7.28 16.36
N ALA A 318 -12.78 8.43 15.70
CA ALA A 318 -14.01 8.99 15.15
C ALA A 318 -14.68 8.04 14.16
N PHE A 319 -13.88 7.41 13.28
CA PHE A 319 -14.36 6.40 12.35
C PHE A 319 -14.97 5.18 13.06
N ILE A 320 -14.29 4.62 14.06
CA ILE A 320 -14.78 3.47 14.84
C ILE A 320 -16.12 3.81 15.49
N LEU A 321 -16.20 4.98 16.15
CA LEU A 321 -17.44 5.42 16.83
C LEU A 321 -18.61 5.63 15.86
N ALA A 322 -18.34 6.21 14.68
CA ALA A 322 -19.35 6.39 13.64
C ALA A 322 -19.89 5.02 13.16
N LYS A 323 -19.01 4.05 12.94
CA LYS A 323 -19.40 2.68 12.52
C LYS A 323 -20.19 1.93 13.60
N LEU A 324 -19.89 2.14 14.87
CA LEU A 324 -20.69 1.57 15.97
C LEU A 324 -22.09 2.18 16.03
N ILE A 325 -22.23 3.50 15.81
CA ILE A 325 -23.55 4.16 15.72
C ILE A 325 -24.36 3.62 14.53
N GLU A 326 -23.73 3.42 13.36
CA GLU A 326 -24.39 2.83 12.19
C GLU A 326 -24.94 1.42 12.50
N LYS A 327 -24.13 0.58 13.16
CA LYS A 327 -24.56 -0.76 13.59
C LYS A 327 -25.73 -0.72 14.57
N MET A 328 -25.67 0.17 15.55
CA MET A 328 -26.77 0.31 16.51
C MET A 328 -28.08 0.75 15.84
N LYS A 329 -28.03 1.67 14.88
CA LYS A 329 -29.22 2.07 14.09
C LYS A 329 -29.82 0.86 13.37
N SER A 330 -28.98 0.06 12.70
CA SER A 330 -29.46 -1.12 12.00
C SER A 330 -30.14 -2.14 12.93
N ARG A 331 -29.59 -2.33 14.15
CA ARG A 331 -30.19 -3.20 15.16
C ARG A 331 -31.55 -2.71 15.67
N CYS A 332 -31.67 -1.39 15.93
CA CYS A 332 -32.94 -0.79 16.39
C CYS A 332 -34.01 -0.89 15.31
N ASN A 333 -33.70 -0.58 14.04
CA ASN A 333 -34.65 -0.64 12.94
C ASN A 333 -35.16 -2.10 12.67
N ILE A 334 -34.32 -3.10 12.82
CA ILE A 334 -34.73 -4.51 12.67
C ILE A 334 -35.71 -4.90 13.76
N LYS A 335 -35.55 -4.42 15.00
CA LYS A 335 -36.48 -4.73 16.10
C LYS A 335 -37.85 -4.05 15.94
N GLU A 336 -37.89 -2.83 15.41
CA GLU A 336 -39.15 -2.14 15.10
C GLU A 336 -39.92 -2.84 13.98
N SER A 337 -39.24 -3.40 12.97
CA SER A 337 -39.86 -4.16 11.88
C SER A 337 -40.31 -5.60 12.26
N THR A 338 -39.78 -6.19 13.33
CA THR A 338 -40.14 -7.52 13.83
C THR A 338 -41.09 -7.49 15.02
N GLY A 339 -41.41 -6.29 15.56
CA GLY A 339 -42.20 -6.09 16.76
C GLY A 339 -43.73 -5.85 16.54
N GLU A 340 -44.20 -5.87 15.30
CA GLU A 340 -45.63 -5.56 14.99
C GLU A 340 -46.48 -6.79 14.65
N ASP A 341 -46.26 -7.96 15.23
CA ASP A 341 -47.16 -9.12 14.94
C ASP A 341 -47.53 -9.97 16.16
N PHE A 342 -47.49 -9.48 17.39
CA PHE A 342 -48.00 -10.24 18.56
C PHE A 342 -48.76 -9.35 19.54
N THR A 343 -49.88 -8.72 19.09
CA THR A 343 -50.98 -8.30 19.97
C THR A 343 -52.24 -8.11 19.15
N ASN A 344 -52.95 -9.21 18.83
CA ASN A 344 -54.40 -9.17 18.59
C ASN A 344 -54.86 -10.61 18.34
N ASP A 345 -55.07 -11.38 19.40
CA ASP A 345 -55.99 -12.52 19.42
C ASP A 345 -56.12 -13.05 20.87
N GLU A 346 -56.77 -12.29 21.75
CA GLU A 346 -57.46 -12.81 22.94
C GLU A 346 -58.43 -11.71 23.40
N ASP A 347 -59.66 -11.77 22.90
CA ASP A 347 -60.86 -11.43 23.63
C ASP A 347 -62.08 -11.50 22.68
N ASN A 348 -62.63 -12.71 22.54
CA ASN A 348 -64.06 -12.88 22.22
C ASN A 348 -64.48 -14.35 22.42
N SER A 349 -64.72 -14.70 23.68
CA SER A 349 -65.60 -15.81 23.99
C SER A 349 -66.06 -15.69 25.45
N ILE A 350 -67.08 -14.89 25.74
CA ILE A 350 -68.06 -15.12 26.79
C ILE A 350 -69.30 -14.32 26.38
N GLN A 351 -70.25 -14.92 25.76
CA GLN A 351 -71.71 -14.93 26.04
C GLN A 351 -72.42 -15.96 25.15
#